data_81f762b6e34115c8c9688a86004dd5f1
#
_entry.id   81f762b6e34115c8c9688a86004dd5f1
#
_cell.length_a   1.000
_cell.length_b   1.000
_cell.length_c   1.000
_cell.angle_alpha   90.00
_cell.angle_beta   90.00
_cell.angle_gamma   90.00
#
_symmetry.space_group_name_H-M   'P 1'
#
loop_
_entity.id
_entity.type
_entity.pdbx_description
1 polymer ?
#
loop_
_entity_poly.entity_id
_entity_poly.type
_entity_poly.pdbx_seq_one_letter_code
_entity_poly.pdbx_strand_id
1 'polypeptide(L)'
;MDDVVYIIDDLKTHDYGEFEWLWHPGGTWKKKGADVTVTQGDASVVIRPLYPRLLALSDFVHDYPEDLYWEAISAPTEDLKGTETYYSFHLPGKFDRIKGVTAIILKDSVAQKELPVMERREGKGWIGLRIRNKGKVTDIYINQLADGRLMHS
;
A
#
# COMPACT_ATOMS: atom_id res chain seq x y z
N MET A 1 -11.88 -10.57 -15.14
CA MET A 1 -11.62 -10.53 -13.68
C MET A 1 -10.71 -9.35 -13.44
N ASP A 2 -11.01 -8.52 -12.48
CA ASP A 2 -10.12 -7.42 -12.16
C ASP A 2 -8.95 -8.01 -11.37
N ASP A 3 -7.74 -7.95 -11.94
CA ASP A 3 -6.54 -8.56 -11.37
C ASP A 3 -5.94 -7.70 -10.24
N VAL A 4 -6.81 -7.01 -9.49
CA VAL A 4 -6.41 -6.11 -8.41
C VAL A 4 -7.29 -6.33 -7.19
N VAL A 5 -6.65 -6.54 -6.04
CA VAL A 5 -7.27 -6.55 -4.72
C VAL A 5 -6.91 -5.26 -4.01
N TYR A 6 -7.89 -4.61 -3.39
CA TYR A 6 -7.68 -3.42 -2.57
C TYR A 6 -7.81 -3.77 -1.10
N ILE A 7 -6.80 -3.42 -0.32
CA ILE A 7 -6.87 -3.42 1.14
C ILE A 7 -7.16 -1.99 1.56
N ILE A 8 -8.23 -1.80 2.31
CA ILE A 8 -8.63 -0.49 2.83
C ILE A 8 -8.62 -0.59 4.35
N ASP A 9 -7.68 0.12 4.95
CA ASP A 9 -7.52 0.20 6.39
C ASP A 9 -8.15 1.50 6.90
N ASP A 10 -9.03 1.37 7.86
CA ASP A 10 -9.70 2.48 8.53
C ASP A 10 -9.35 2.42 10.02
N LEU A 11 -8.30 3.12 10.38
CA LEU A 11 -7.68 3.02 11.69
C LEU A 11 -7.89 4.28 12.51
N LYS A 12 -8.30 4.09 13.75
CA LYS A 12 -8.40 5.15 14.76
C LYS A 12 -7.81 4.65 16.07
N THR A 13 -6.91 5.45 16.62
CA THR A 13 -6.31 5.19 17.94
C THR A 13 -6.87 6.15 18.98
N HIS A 14 -6.66 5.85 20.25
CA HIS A 14 -7.07 6.71 21.35
C HIS A 14 -6.15 7.91 21.49
N ASP A 15 -4.85 7.68 21.24
CA ASP A 15 -3.80 8.68 21.29
C ASP A 15 -3.04 8.71 19.94
N TYR A 16 -2.23 9.73 19.74
CA TYR A 16 -1.34 9.80 18.59
C TYR A 16 -0.32 8.67 18.62
N GLY A 17 -0.32 7.84 17.58
CA GLY A 17 0.55 6.68 17.41
C GLY A 17 1.21 6.65 16.03
N GLU A 18 2.26 5.86 15.93
CA GLU A 18 2.90 5.53 14.66
C GLU A 18 2.13 4.39 13.99
N PHE A 19 2.02 4.42 12.66
CA PHE A 19 1.34 3.39 11.90
C PHE A 19 2.31 2.69 10.98
N GLU A 20 2.21 1.36 11.00
CA GLU A 20 3.06 0.47 10.25
C GLU A 20 2.25 -0.70 9.69
N TRP A 21 2.49 -1.06 8.43
CA TRP A 21 1.95 -2.25 7.81
C TRP A 21 3.07 -3.27 7.62
N LEU A 22 2.93 -4.41 8.27
CA LEU A 22 3.90 -5.49 8.20
C LEU A 22 3.49 -6.50 7.15
N TRP A 23 4.44 -6.88 6.31
CA TRP A 23 4.26 -7.83 5.24
C TRP A 23 5.24 -8.97 5.39
N HIS A 24 4.71 -10.20 5.52
CA HIS A 24 5.47 -11.44 5.64
C HIS A 24 5.30 -12.27 4.36
N PRO A 25 6.04 -12.02 3.31
CA PRO A 25 5.89 -12.76 2.08
C PRO A 25 6.76 -14.00 2.03
N GLY A 26 6.22 -15.03 1.45
CA GLY A 26 7.04 -16.05 0.84
C GLY A 26 7.55 -15.57 -0.52
N GLY A 27 8.83 -15.73 -0.82
CA GLY A 27 9.36 -15.41 -2.13
C GLY A 27 10.36 -14.25 -2.18
N THR A 28 10.68 -13.83 -3.39
CA THR A 28 11.67 -12.75 -3.63
C THR A 28 11.01 -11.41 -3.76
N TRP A 29 11.55 -10.41 -3.07
CA TRP A 29 11.07 -9.03 -3.09
C TRP A 29 11.97 -8.12 -3.92
N LYS A 30 11.34 -7.27 -4.71
CA LYS A 30 12.03 -6.22 -5.46
C LYS A 30 11.28 -4.90 -5.34
N LYS A 31 11.94 -3.93 -4.71
CA LYS A 31 11.42 -2.57 -4.58
C LYS A 31 11.72 -1.74 -5.82
N LYS A 32 10.73 -0.92 -6.24
CA LYS A 32 10.89 0.09 -7.27
C LYS A 32 10.00 1.29 -6.94
N GLY A 33 10.58 2.37 -6.45
CA GLY A 33 9.82 3.49 -5.90
C GLY A 33 8.96 3.03 -4.73
N ALA A 34 7.69 3.43 -4.72
CA ALA A 34 6.72 2.99 -3.72
C ALA A 34 6.19 1.57 -3.93
N ASP A 35 6.43 0.98 -5.10
CA ASP A 35 5.96 -0.36 -5.43
C ASP A 35 6.93 -1.43 -4.94
N VAL A 36 6.37 -2.53 -4.46
CA VAL A 36 7.14 -3.75 -4.17
C VAL A 36 6.58 -4.91 -4.98
N THR A 37 7.43 -5.55 -5.75
CA THR A 37 7.09 -6.77 -6.49
C THR A 37 7.51 -7.98 -5.68
N VAL A 38 6.59 -8.89 -5.43
CA VAL A 38 6.83 -10.19 -4.80
C VAL A 38 6.71 -11.27 -5.86
N THR A 39 7.69 -12.17 -5.93
CA THR A 39 7.72 -13.28 -6.87
C THR A 39 7.97 -14.58 -6.14
N GLN A 40 7.12 -15.58 -6.40
CA GLN A 40 7.27 -16.93 -5.88
C GLN A 40 6.99 -17.94 -6.99
N GLY A 41 8.01 -18.66 -7.44
CA GLY A 41 7.92 -19.52 -8.62
C GLY A 41 7.49 -18.72 -9.85
N ASP A 42 6.43 -19.14 -10.50
CA ASP A 42 5.86 -18.48 -11.68
C ASP A 42 4.81 -17.41 -11.35
N ALA A 43 4.47 -17.24 -10.07
CA ALA A 43 3.52 -16.24 -9.61
C ALA A 43 4.21 -14.94 -9.22
N SER A 44 3.57 -13.82 -9.50
CA SER A 44 4.08 -12.51 -9.11
C SER A 44 2.94 -11.53 -8.82
N VAL A 45 3.14 -10.71 -7.82
CA VAL A 45 2.21 -9.62 -7.46
C VAL A 45 2.98 -8.33 -7.27
N VAL A 46 2.30 -7.20 -7.46
CA VAL A 46 2.82 -5.89 -7.08
C VAL A 46 1.99 -5.33 -5.93
N ILE A 47 2.63 -4.98 -4.85
CA ILE A 47 2.05 -4.28 -3.71
C ILE A 47 2.31 -2.80 -3.92
N ARG A 48 1.24 -2.00 -4.00
CA ARG A 48 1.30 -0.57 -4.26
C ARG A 48 0.52 0.19 -3.19
N PRO A 49 1.19 0.86 -2.25
CA PRO A 49 0.54 1.80 -1.36
C PRO A 49 0.00 3.00 -2.15
N LEU A 50 -1.27 3.35 -1.94
CA LEU A 50 -1.94 4.43 -2.65
C LEU A 50 -2.29 5.60 -1.75
N TYR A 51 -2.67 5.31 -0.50
CA TYR A 51 -2.97 6.30 0.54
C TYR A 51 -2.38 5.83 1.88
N PRO A 52 -2.05 6.77 2.76
CA PRO A 52 -2.08 8.22 2.55
C PRO A 52 -1.06 8.67 1.51
N ARG A 53 -1.27 9.85 0.97
CA ARG A 53 -0.26 10.47 0.09
C ARG A 53 0.88 11.01 0.92
N LEU A 54 2.11 10.79 0.44
CA LEU A 54 3.29 11.37 1.05
C LEU A 54 3.23 12.88 1.16
N LEU A 55 2.82 13.50 0.05
CA LEU A 55 2.71 14.95 -0.04
C LEU A 55 1.69 15.55 0.94
N ALA A 56 0.66 14.80 1.32
CA ALA A 56 -0.30 15.25 2.34
C ALA A 56 0.30 15.26 3.75
N LEU A 57 1.36 14.47 3.96
CA LEU A 57 2.13 14.45 5.20
C LEU A 57 3.30 15.46 5.17
N SER A 58 3.68 15.94 3.99
CA SER A 58 4.88 16.75 3.74
C SER A 58 4.79 18.20 4.20
N ASP A 59 3.62 18.69 4.58
CA ASP A 59 3.55 19.98 5.29
C ASP A 59 4.39 20.00 6.57
N PHE A 60 4.82 18.81 7.02
CA PHE A 60 5.64 18.61 8.21
C PHE A 60 6.99 17.92 7.97
N VAL A 61 7.20 17.32 6.79
CA VAL A 61 8.39 16.51 6.51
C VAL A 61 8.90 16.80 5.10
N HIS A 62 9.81 17.75 5.00
CA HIS A 62 10.25 18.32 3.74
C HIS A 62 11.07 17.42 2.80
N ASP A 63 11.56 16.25 3.23
CA ASP A 63 12.55 15.50 2.44
C ASP A 63 12.51 13.98 2.59
N TYR A 64 11.32 13.33 2.68
CA TYR A 64 11.29 11.87 2.60
C TYR A 64 11.13 11.41 1.15
N PRO A 65 12.17 10.77 0.58
CA PRO A 65 12.02 10.10 -0.71
C PRO A 65 10.96 9.00 -0.62
N GLU A 66 10.17 8.81 -1.67
CA GLU A 66 9.12 7.76 -1.73
C GLU A 66 9.65 6.35 -1.42
N ASP A 67 10.94 6.14 -1.59
CA ASP A 67 11.61 4.86 -1.33
C ASP A 67 11.91 4.56 0.14
N LEU A 68 11.80 5.52 1.05
CA LEU A 68 12.00 5.32 2.48
C LEU A 68 10.79 4.68 3.20
N TYR A 69 9.66 4.50 2.54
CA TYR A 69 8.49 3.89 3.17
C TYR A 69 8.62 2.40 3.43
N TRP A 70 9.40 1.71 2.63
CA TRP A 70 9.60 0.29 2.76
C TRP A 70 10.93 0.00 3.44
N GLU A 71 10.87 -0.67 4.56
CA GLU A 71 12.03 -1.17 5.28
C GLU A 71 12.01 -2.70 5.30
N ALA A 72 13.16 -3.31 5.04
CA ALA A 72 13.36 -4.75 5.21
C ALA A 72 13.89 -5.00 6.61
N ILE A 73 13.17 -5.75 7.41
CA ILE A 73 13.51 -6.06 8.80
C ILE A 73 13.78 -7.54 8.91
N SER A 74 14.94 -7.89 9.47
CA SER A 74 15.30 -9.28 9.75
C SER A 74 15.08 -9.60 11.21
N ALA A 75 14.31 -10.65 11.47
CA ALA A 75 14.04 -11.13 12.81
C ALA A 75 14.36 -12.63 12.93
N PRO A 76 14.68 -13.14 14.13
CA PRO A 76 14.77 -14.58 14.35
C PRO A 76 13.45 -15.27 14.03
N THR A 77 13.52 -16.49 13.47
CA THR A 77 12.34 -17.34 13.34
C THR A 77 11.81 -17.75 14.73
N GLU A 78 10.54 -18.15 14.82
CA GLU A 78 9.93 -18.58 16.10
C GLU A 78 10.72 -19.66 16.81
N ASP A 79 11.37 -20.58 16.07
CA ASP A 79 12.20 -21.65 16.61
C ASP A 79 13.64 -21.21 16.93
N LEU A 80 13.98 -19.95 16.72
CA LEU A 80 15.30 -19.34 16.92
C LEU A 80 16.44 -19.99 16.13
N LYS A 81 16.14 -20.80 15.10
CA LYS A 81 17.14 -21.52 14.29
C LYS A 81 17.51 -20.82 12.99
N GLY A 82 16.82 -19.75 12.66
CA GLY A 82 17.04 -18.98 11.43
C GLY A 82 16.67 -17.54 11.58
N THR A 83 16.77 -16.82 10.45
CA THR A 83 16.32 -15.42 10.31
C THR A 83 15.27 -15.36 9.23
N GLU A 84 14.20 -14.65 9.50
CA GLU A 84 13.14 -14.34 8.57
C GLU A 84 13.19 -12.87 8.23
N THR A 85 12.94 -12.53 6.98
CA THR A 85 12.85 -11.10 6.57
C THR A 85 11.41 -10.78 6.30
N TYR A 86 10.91 -9.76 6.99
CA TYR A 86 9.63 -9.15 6.70
C TYR A 86 9.84 -7.69 6.24
N TYR A 87 8.81 -7.13 5.66
CA TYR A 87 8.89 -5.78 5.12
C TYR A 87 7.87 -4.91 5.84
N SER A 88 8.34 -3.78 6.31
CA SER A 88 7.52 -2.75 6.90
C SER A 88 7.28 -1.64 5.90
N PHE A 89 6.02 -1.25 5.76
CA PHE A 89 5.64 0.03 5.19
C PHE A 89 5.18 0.90 6.34
N HIS A 90 5.96 1.90 6.68
CA HIS A 90 5.65 2.79 7.78
C HIS A 90 5.45 4.23 7.33
N LEU A 91 4.63 4.96 8.06
CA LEU A 91 4.40 6.37 7.85
C LEU A 91 5.22 7.19 8.83
N PRO A 92 5.96 8.20 8.34
CA PRO A 92 6.66 9.10 9.23
C PRO A 92 5.66 9.99 9.98
N GLY A 93 5.74 10.01 11.30
CA GLY A 93 4.91 10.85 12.16
C GLY A 93 3.94 10.07 13.03
N LYS A 94 3.16 10.83 13.80
CA LYS A 94 2.17 10.27 14.74
C LYS A 94 0.79 10.80 14.37
N PHE A 95 -0.18 9.90 14.32
CA PHE A 95 -1.56 10.17 13.90
C PHE A 95 -2.52 9.52 14.89
N ASP A 96 -3.70 10.13 15.10
CA ASP A 96 -4.80 9.53 15.86
C ASP A 96 -5.75 8.73 14.97
N ARG A 97 -5.74 9.00 13.69
CA ARG A 97 -6.50 8.26 12.69
C ARG A 97 -5.84 8.29 11.32
N ILE A 98 -6.01 7.21 10.58
CA ILE A 98 -5.46 7.09 9.23
C ILE A 98 -6.38 6.23 8.35
N LYS A 99 -6.49 6.61 7.10
CA LYS A 99 -7.11 5.81 6.04
C LYS A 99 -5.99 5.31 5.12
N GLY A 100 -5.74 4.00 5.18
CA GLY A 100 -4.79 3.33 4.30
C GLY A 100 -5.50 2.73 3.09
N VAL A 101 -4.90 2.81 1.92
CA VAL A 101 -5.34 2.07 0.73
C VAL A 101 -4.13 1.49 0.04
N THR A 102 -4.10 0.18 -0.06
CA THR A 102 -3.03 -0.57 -0.73
C THR A 102 -3.64 -1.44 -1.83
N ALA A 103 -3.11 -1.37 -3.04
CA ALA A 103 -3.47 -2.26 -4.13
C ALA A 103 -2.50 -3.45 -4.18
N ILE A 104 -3.04 -4.66 -4.27
CA ILE A 104 -2.32 -5.88 -4.63
C ILE A 104 -2.69 -6.20 -6.07
N ILE A 105 -1.76 -6.02 -6.99
CA ILE A 105 -1.95 -6.21 -8.42
C ILE A 105 -1.41 -7.60 -8.78
N LEU A 106 -2.30 -8.49 -9.19
CA LEU A 106 -1.94 -9.81 -9.68
C LEU A 106 -1.35 -9.67 -11.08
N LYS A 107 -0.21 -10.29 -11.32
CA LYS A 107 0.40 -10.33 -12.64
C LYS A 107 0.01 -11.61 -13.36
N ASP A 108 -0.33 -11.51 -14.65
CA ASP A 108 -0.64 -12.68 -15.50
C ASP A 108 0.60 -13.58 -15.69
N SER A 109 1.80 -12.98 -15.58
CA SER A 109 3.08 -13.69 -15.59
C SER A 109 4.16 -12.85 -14.91
N VAL A 110 5.26 -13.47 -14.48
CA VAL A 110 6.42 -12.77 -13.93
C VAL A 110 6.97 -11.73 -14.91
N ALA A 111 6.90 -12.01 -16.21
CA ALA A 111 7.41 -11.13 -17.28
C ALA A 111 6.49 -9.95 -17.60
N GLN A 112 5.24 -9.92 -17.11
CA GLN A 112 4.32 -8.83 -17.38
C GLN A 112 4.89 -7.48 -16.92
N LYS A 113 4.99 -6.53 -17.85
CA LYS A 113 5.51 -5.18 -17.59
C LYS A 113 4.40 -4.14 -17.45
N GLU A 114 3.29 -4.32 -18.17
CA GLU A 114 2.16 -3.40 -18.12
C GLU A 114 1.32 -3.66 -16.88
N LEU A 115 1.19 -2.65 -16.06
CA LEU A 115 0.39 -2.66 -14.84
C LEU A 115 -0.76 -1.66 -14.97
N PRO A 116 -1.85 -1.83 -14.22
CA PRO A 116 -2.90 -0.85 -14.14
C PRO A 116 -2.35 0.53 -13.75
N VAL A 117 -2.79 1.55 -14.48
CA VAL A 117 -2.52 2.94 -14.10
C VAL A 117 -3.54 3.35 -13.06
N MET A 118 -3.07 3.82 -11.92
CA MET A 118 -3.91 4.23 -10.78
C MET A 118 -3.66 5.71 -10.49
N GLU A 119 -4.67 6.52 -10.78
CA GLU A 119 -4.66 7.96 -10.49
C GLU A 119 -5.42 8.22 -9.20
N ARG A 120 -4.76 8.86 -8.24
CA ARG A 120 -5.41 9.30 -7.01
C ARG A 120 -6.37 10.45 -7.30
N ARG A 121 -7.53 10.42 -6.65
CA ARG A 121 -8.58 11.45 -6.73
C ARG A 121 -8.94 11.89 -5.32
N GLU A 122 -9.20 13.16 -5.15
CA GLU A 122 -9.57 13.72 -3.86
C GLU A 122 -10.67 14.76 -4.04
N GLY A 123 -11.54 14.86 -3.06
CA GLY A 123 -12.59 15.86 -2.98
C GLY A 123 -12.94 16.15 -1.53
N LYS A 124 -13.94 16.98 -1.33
CA LYS A 124 -14.36 17.34 0.02
C LYS A 124 -14.96 16.12 0.73
N GLY A 125 -14.23 15.56 1.70
CA GLY A 125 -14.66 14.43 2.51
C GLY A 125 -14.52 13.05 1.84
N TRP A 126 -13.82 12.95 0.71
CA TRP A 126 -13.56 11.67 0.08
C TRP A 126 -12.18 11.62 -0.58
N ILE A 127 -11.65 10.43 -0.66
CA ILE A 127 -10.50 10.05 -1.48
C ILE A 127 -10.95 9.00 -2.48
N GLY A 128 -10.23 8.83 -3.57
CA GLY A 128 -10.60 7.84 -4.56
C GLY A 128 -9.49 7.51 -5.53
N LEU A 129 -9.78 6.55 -6.38
CA LEU A 129 -8.87 6.05 -7.40
C LEU A 129 -9.58 5.99 -8.73
N ARG A 130 -8.92 6.48 -9.77
CA ARG A 130 -9.27 6.15 -11.15
C ARG A 130 -8.28 5.11 -11.66
N ILE A 131 -8.78 3.95 -11.99
CA ILE A 131 -8.00 2.80 -12.44
C ILE A 131 -8.23 2.62 -13.93
N ARG A 132 -7.14 2.55 -14.70
CA ARG A 132 -7.17 2.18 -16.12
C ARG A 132 -6.43 0.86 -16.29
N ASN A 133 -7.16 -0.16 -16.69
CA ASN A 133 -6.60 -1.49 -16.89
C ASN A 133 -7.21 -2.13 -18.14
N LYS A 134 -6.36 -2.56 -19.07
CA LYS A 134 -6.78 -3.27 -20.30
C LYS A 134 -7.95 -2.58 -21.03
N GLY A 135 -7.88 -1.24 -21.16
CA GLY A 135 -8.91 -0.43 -21.83
C GLY A 135 -10.17 -0.12 -21.00
N LYS A 136 -10.32 -0.70 -19.82
CA LYS A 136 -11.41 -0.40 -18.88
C LYS A 136 -11.00 0.71 -17.94
N VAL A 137 -11.94 1.58 -17.60
CA VAL A 137 -11.80 2.62 -16.58
C VAL A 137 -12.77 2.33 -15.44
N THR A 138 -12.26 2.35 -14.22
CA THR A 138 -13.05 2.15 -13.01
C THR A 138 -12.71 3.26 -12.02
N ASP A 139 -13.72 3.88 -11.42
CA ASP A 139 -13.55 4.85 -10.36
C ASP A 139 -14.01 4.22 -9.03
N ILE A 140 -13.19 4.39 -7.99
CA ILE A 140 -13.50 3.97 -6.62
C ILE A 140 -13.51 5.22 -5.75
N TYR A 141 -14.53 5.36 -4.92
CA TYR A 141 -14.67 6.47 -3.97
C TYR A 141 -14.71 5.92 -2.55
N ILE A 142 -13.96 6.54 -1.65
CA ILE A 142 -13.80 6.12 -0.26
C ILE A 142 -14.00 7.35 0.62
N ASN A 143 -14.77 7.23 1.69
CA ASN A 143 -14.88 8.30 2.68
C ASN A 143 -13.49 8.61 3.26
N GLN A 144 -13.12 9.88 3.25
CA GLN A 144 -11.83 10.34 3.77
C GLN A 144 -11.74 10.24 5.29
N LEU A 145 -12.89 10.37 5.97
CA LEU A 145 -12.93 10.17 7.41
C LEU A 145 -12.74 8.70 7.75
N ALA A 146 -11.85 8.42 8.69
CA ALA A 146 -11.65 7.09 9.23
C ALA A 146 -12.82 6.74 10.18
N ASP A 147 -13.99 6.49 9.63
CA ASP A 147 -15.24 6.18 10.35
C ASP A 147 -15.85 4.81 9.94
N GLY A 148 -15.12 4.03 9.16
CA GLY A 148 -15.54 2.70 8.71
C GLY A 148 -16.59 2.70 7.59
N ARG A 149 -16.94 3.85 7.03
CA ARG A 149 -17.97 3.93 5.98
C ARG A 149 -17.35 3.92 4.59
N LEU A 150 -17.75 2.96 3.79
CA LEU A 150 -17.47 2.95 2.36
C LEU A 150 -18.60 3.72 1.66
N MET A 151 -18.23 4.65 0.78
CA MET A 151 -19.20 5.27 -0.13
C MET A 151 -19.38 4.33 -1.32
N HIS A 152 -20.61 3.83 -1.48
CA HIS A 152 -20.99 3.10 -2.71
C HIS A 152 -21.37 4.14 -3.77
N SER A 153 -20.82 3.98 -4.96
CA SER A 153 -21.25 4.69 -6.17
C SER A 153 -22.44 4.02 -6.79
#